data_9f582e67c099c495ef1056952583e34a
#
_entry.id   9f582e67c099c495ef1056952583e34a
#
_cell.length_a   1.000
_cell.length_b   1.000
_cell.length_c   1.000
_cell.angle_alpha   90.00
_cell.angle_beta   90.00
_cell.angle_gamma   90.00
#
_symmetry.space_group_name_H-M   'P 1'
#
loop_
_entity.id
_entity.type
_entity.pdbx_description
1 polymer ?
#
loop_
_entity_poly.entity_id
_entity_poly.type
_entity_poly.pdbx_seq_one_letter_code
_entity_poly.pdbx_strand_id
1 'polypeptide(L)'
;MPNPKVSIIIPVYNVEKYISQCLESAVNQSLKDIEIIIVDDCGSDKSMDIAQEYAKKDSRIKIIYNKQNQGPFVSRNNAAIKASGEYLLCLDSDDFLDLKACEIAYNAAKDGYYDIIKFNAYNYDGNIADIFGTALD
;
A
#
# COMPACT_ATOMS: atom_id res chain seq x y z
N MET A 1 -2.19 -17.19 15.81
CA MET A 1 -2.80 -16.60 14.60
C MET A 1 -1.77 -16.65 13.48
N PRO A 2 -2.13 -17.13 12.30
CA PRO A 2 -1.20 -17.06 11.18
C PRO A 2 -0.92 -15.61 10.79
N ASN A 3 0.27 -15.35 10.27
CA ASN A 3 0.61 -14.04 9.75
C ASN A 3 -0.20 -13.74 8.47
N PRO A 4 -0.51 -12.47 8.18
CA PRO A 4 -1.16 -12.12 6.94
C PRO A 4 -0.31 -12.49 5.72
N LYS A 5 -0.95 -12.70 4.58
CA LYS A 5 -0.25 -13.04 3.35
C LYS A 5 0.55 -11.86 2.77
N VAL A 6 -0.02 -10.67 2.85
CA VAL A 6 0.59 -9.44 2.32
C VAL A 6 0.48 -8.32 3.33
N SER A 7 1.56 -7.58 3.51
CA SER A 7 1.57 -6.29 4.20
C SER A 7 1.66 -5.18 3.15
N ILE A 8 0.62 -4.36 3.04
CA ILE A 8 0.63 -3.17 2.18
C ILE A 8 1.20 -2.01 2.99
N ILE A 9 2.27 -1.41 2.49
CA ILE A 9 2.98 -0.29 3.16
C ILE A 9 2.68 1.00 2.42
N ILE A 10 2.15 1.99 3.13
CA ILE A 10 1.69 3.26 2.58
C ILE A 10 2.31 4.43 3.36
N PRO A 11 3.41 5.02 2.86
CA PRO A 11 3.93 6.25 3.45
C PRO A 11 3.02 7.43 3.09
N VAL A 12 2.73 8.30 4.07
CA VAL A 12 1.79 9.42 3.90
C VAL A 12 2.46 10.74 4.27
N TYR A 13 2.49 11.65 3.31
CA TYR A 13 2.95 13.02 3.48
C TYR A 13 2.23 13.96 2.50
N ASN A 14 1.32 14.79 3.01
CA ASN A 14 0.60 15.81 2.24
C ASN A 14 -0.06 15.28 0.95
N VAL A 15 -0.93 14.31 1.09
CA VAL A 15 -1.66 13.65 -0.03
C VAL A 15 -3.18 13.65 0.17
N GLU A 16 -3.73 14.66 0.83
CA GLU A 16 -5.16 14.69 1.17
C GLU A 16 -6.09 14.53 -0.03
N LYS A 17 -5.65 14.92 -1.22
CA LYS A 17 -6.43 14.78 -2.45
C LYS A 17 -6.50 13.33 -2.97
N TYR A 18 -5.55 12.49 -2.59
CA TYR A 18 -5.36 11.16 -3.19
C TYR A 18 -5.53 10.03 -2.19
N ILE A 19 -5.34 10.30 -0.90
CA ILE A 19 -5.26 9.26 0.13
C ILE A 19 -6.54 8.40 0.22
N SER A 20 -7.72 8.98 0.01
CA SER A 20 -8.97 8.23 0.04
C SER A 20 -9.01 7.15 -1.05
N GLN A 21 -8.66 7.49 -2.28
CA GLN A 21 -8.63 6.54 -3.39
C GLN A 21 -7.58 5.44 -3.15
N CYS A 22 -6.42 5.82 -2.64
CA CYS A 22 -5.36 4.88 -2.27
C CYS A 22 -5.88 3.86 -1.23
N LEU A 23 -6.42 4.33 -0.11
CA LEU A 23 -6.90 3.48 0.97
C LEU A 23 -8.11 2.65 0.55
N GLU A 24 -9.02 3.21 -0.23
CA GLU A 24 -10.17 2.48 -0.78
C GLU A 24 -9.70 1.27 -1.60
N SER A 25 -8.68 1.44 -2.43
CA SER A 25 -8.11 0.34 -3.21
C SER A 25 -7.44 -0.74 -2.35
N ALA A 26 -6.83 -0.34 -1.24
CA ALA A 26 -6.16 -1.27 -0.33
C ALA A 26 -7.16 -2.07 0.53
N VAL A 27 -8.16 -1.41 1.13
CA VAL A 27 -9.15 -2.11 1.98
C VAL A 27 -10.07 -3.04 1.20
N ASN A 28 -10.29 -2.76 -0.09
CA ASN A 28 -11.16 -3.54 -0.96
C ASN A 28 -10.43 -4.60 -1.78
N GLN A 29 -9.18 -4.90 -1.50
CA GLN A 29 -8.47 -5.98 -2.17
C GLN A 29 -9.24 -7.31 -2.08
N SER A 30 -9.26 -8.08 -3.16
CA SER A 30 -9.89 -9.40 -3.22
C SER A 30 -9.20 -10.39 -2.25
N LEU A 31 -7.89 -10.26 -2.06
CA LEU A 31 -7.17 -10.97 -1.01
C LEU A 31 -7.47 -10.32 0.34
N LYS A 32 -8.22 -11.01 1.20
CA LYS A 32 -8.67 -10.47 2.49
C LYS A 32 -7.64 -10.61 3.61
N ASP A 33 -6.76 -11.58 3.52
CA ASP A 33 -5.74 -11.89 4.52
C ASP A 33 -4.52 -10.98 4.33
N ILE A 34 -4.71 -9.71 4.63
CA ILE A 34 -3.72 -8.64 4.49
C ILE A 34 -3.67 -7.79 5.76
N GLU A 35 -2.55 -7.12 5.97
CA GLU A 35 -2.46 -5.96 6.86
C GLU A 35 -2.10 -4.72 6.04
N ILE A 36 -2.48 -3.56 6.53
CA ILE A 36 -2.20 -2.27 5.90
C ILE A 36 -1.46 -1.41 6.92
N ILE A 37 -0.25 -1.01 6.60
CA ILE A 37 0.59 -0.20 7.48
C ILE A 37 0.74 1.18 6.87
N ILE A 38 0.11 2.16 7.49
CA ILE A 38 0.22 3.57 7.13
C ILE A 38 1.33 4.20 7.96
N VAL A 39 2.20 4.97 7.33
CA VAL A 39 3.24 5.72 8.03
C VAL A 39 2.97 7.21 7.90
N ASP A 40 2.68 7.86 9.02
CA ASP A 40 2.57 9.30 9.10
C ASP A 40 3.96 9.94 9.11
N ASP A 41 4.32 10.59 8.02
CA ASP A 41 5.62 11.28 7.88
C ASP A 41 5.52 12.78 8.21
N CYS A 42 4.65 13.14 9.13
CA CYS A 42 4.51 14.49 9.69
C CYS A 42 4.08 15.54 8.66
N GLY A 43 3.09 15.23 7.84
CA GLY A 43 2.47 16.20 6.95
C GLY A 43 1.62 17.22 7.69
N SER A 44 1.24 18.29 6.99
CA SER A 44 0.50 19.43 7.55
C SER A 44 -0.95 19.53 7.04
N ASP A 45 -1.35 18.67 6.13
CA ASP A 45 -2.70 18.65 5.57
C ASP A 45 -3.63 17.66 6.29
N LYS A 46 -4.78 17.34 5.71
CA LYS A 46 -5.78 16.44 6.30
C LYS A 46 -5.57 14.95 5.98
N SER A 47 -4.45 14.57 5.40
CA SER A 47 -4.18 13.18 5.02
C SER A 47 -4.37 12.21 6.18
N MET A 48 -3.82 12.55 7.34
CA MET A 48 -3.89 11.66 8.50
C MET A 48 -5.26 11.63 9.17
N ASP A 49 -6.05 12.70 9.09
CA ASP A 49 -7.44 12.68 9.55
C ASP A 49 -8.25 11.65 8.75
N ILE A 50 -8.05 11.64 7.43
CA ILE A 50 -8.69 10.66 6.54
C ILE A 50 -8.19 9.24 6.85
N ALA A 51 -6.89 9.05 6.99
CA ALA A 51 -6.31 7.73 7.31
C ALA A 51 -6.84 7.17 8.63
N GLN A 52 -6.99 8.01 9.65
CA GLN A 52 -7.53 7.62 10.96
C GLN A 52 -9.00 7.19 10.87
N GLU A 53 -9.80 7.81 10.01
CA GLU A 53 -11.19 7.39 9.80
C GLU A 53 -11.26 5.99 9.16
N TYR A 54 -10.38 5.67 8.21
CA TYR A 54 -10.27 4.31 7.68
C TYR A 54 -9.82 3.30 8.73
N ALA A 55 -8.83 3.66 9.55
CA ALA A 55 -8.33 2.79 10.62
C ALA A 55 -9.39 2.47 11.68
N LYS A 56 -10.32 3.38 11.96
CA LYS A 56 -11.45 3.12 12.87
C LYS A 56 -12.43 2.08 12.32
N LYS A 57 -12.54 1.97 10.99
CA LYS A 57 -13.50 1.10 10.31
C LYS A 57 -12.91 -0.27 9.93
N ASP A 58 -11.59 -0.36 9.81
CA ASP A 58 -10.90 -1.58 9.38
C ASP A 58 -9.74 -1.90 10.32
N SER A 59 -9.90 -2.95 11.10
CA SER A 59 -8.91 -3.37 12.11
C SER A 59 -7.60 -3.89 11.53
N ARG A 60 -7.53 -4.13 10.21
CA ARG A 60 -6.30 -4.54 9.53
C ARG A 60 -5.34 -3.37 9.32
N ILE A 61 -5.82 -2.13 9.50
CA ILE A 61 -5.02 -0.92 9.34
C ILE A 61 -4.29 -0.60 10.64
N LYS A 62 -2.97 -0.43 10.53
CA LYS A 62 -2.09 0.03 11.60
C LYS A 62 -1.44 1.33 11.17
N ILE A 63 -1.31 2.28 12.09
CA ILE A 63 -0.66 3.57 11.80
C ILE A 63 0.62 3.68 12.64
N ILE A 64 1.71 4.01 11.97
CA ILE A 64 3.01 4.32 12.57
C ILE A 64 3.23 5.82 12.43
N TYR A 65 3.63 6.47 13.51
CA TYR A 65 3.89 7.91 13.53
C TYR A 65 5.38 8.17 13.61
N ASN A 66 5.94 8.81 12.58
CA ASN A 66 7.31 9.32 12.64
C ASN A 66 7.35 10.54 13.57
N LYS A 67 8.46 10.75 14.25
CA LYS A 67 8.63 11.91 15.14
C LYS A 67 8.86 13.21 14.37
N GLN A 68 9.37 13.10 13.15
CA GLN A 68 9.64 14.18 12.22
C GLN A 68 9.57 13.64 10.79
N ASN A 69 9.52 14.52 9.80
CA ASN A 69 9.58 14.13 8.41
C ASN A 69 10.92 13.43 8.12
N GLN A 70 10.88 12.22 7.60
CA GLN A 70 12.04 11.38 7.30
C GLN A 70 12.12 10.98 5.82
N GLY A 71 11.10 11.30 5.04
CA GLY A 71 10.99 10.93 3.64
C GLY A 71 10.42 9.51 3.42
N PRO A 72 10.03 9.22 2.17
CA PRO A 72 9.34 7.97 1.85
C PRO A 72 10.21 6.73 2.02
N PHE A 73 11.51 6.82 1.76
CA PHE A 73 12.43 5.68 1.91
C PHE A 73 12.50 5.20 3.37
N VAL A 74 12.76 6.12 4.30
CA VAL A 74 12.84 5.79 5.73
C VAL A 74 11.48 5.34 6.25
N SER A 75 10.40 5.98 5.82
CA SER A 75 9.04 5.60 6.20
C SER A 75 8.69 4.18 5.75
N ARG A 76 9.07 3.78 4.53
CA ARG A 76 8.89 2.40 4.06
C ARG A 76 9.70 1.40 4.90
N ASN A 77 10.94 1.74 5.24
CA ASN A 77 11.77 0.87 6.10
C ASN A 77 11.18 0.72 7.49
N ASN A 78 10.68 1.80 8.09
CA ASN A 78 10.04 1.76 9.41
C ASN A 78 8.80 0.84 9.40
N ALA A 79 8.03 0.89 8.33
CA ALA A 79 6.88 0.01 8.15
C ALA A 79 7.30 -1.45 7.91
N ALA A 80 8.30 -1.67 7.06
CA ALA A 80 8.79 -3.01 6.74
C ALA A 80 9.28 -3.78 7.98
N ILE A 81 9.95 -3.10 8.91
CA ILE A 81 10.42 -3.69 10.17
C ILE A 81 9.24 -4.18 11.03
N LYS A 82 8.11 -3.49 10.96
CA LYS A 82 6.90 -3.81 11.75
C LYS A 82 5.90 -4.70 11.02
N ALA A 83 6.13 -4.96 9.74
CA ALA A 83 5.26 -5.79 8.93
C ALA A 83 5.36 -7.26 9.36
N SER A 84 4.24 -7.96 9.35
CA SER A 84 4.14 -9.37 9.68
C SER A 84 3.71 -10.26 8.50
N GLY A 85 3.41 -9.66 7.36
CA GLY A 85 3.02 -10.37 6.14
C GLY A 85 4.14 -11.22 5.55
N GLU A 86 3.75 -12.28 4.86
CA GLU A 86 4.69 -13.13 4.13
C GLU A 86 5.39 -12.36 3.00
N TYR A 87 4.66 -11.45 2.34
CA TYR A 87 5.18 -10.54 1.32
C TYR A 87 4.87 -9.09 1.68
N LEU A 88 5.70 -8.17 1.20
CA LEU A 88 5.51 -6.73 1.32
C LEU A 88 5.09 -6.14 -0.03
N LEU A 89 4.11 -5.26 -0.02
CA LEU A 89 3.73 -4.46 -1.17
C LEU A 89 3.82 -2.97 -0.80
N CYS A 90 4.70 -2.23 -1.47
CA CYS A 90 4.79 -0.79 -1.28
C CYS A 90 3.78 -0.10 -2.20
N LEU A 91 2.92 0.72 -1.63
CA LEU A 91 1.93 1.52 -2.33
C LEU A 91 2.13 2.99 -1.97
N ASP A 92 2.45 3.80 -2.95
CA ASP A 92 2.54 5.25 -2.75
C ASP A 92 1.13 5.82 -2.52
N SER A 93 1.01 6.77 -1.62
CA SER A 93 -0.30 7.25 -1.14
C SER A 93 -1.05 8.13 -2.14
N ASP A 94 -0.42 8.52 -3.24
CA ASP A 94 -1.03 9.17 -4.40
C ASP A 94 -1.37 8.19 -5.54
N ASP A 95 -1.09 6.90 -5.35
CA ASP A 95 -1.44 5.83 -6.28
C ASP A 95 -2.58 4.97 -5.73
N PHE A 96 -3.08 4.06 -6.55
CA PHE A 96 -4.07 3.05 -6.14
C PHE A 96 -3.84 1.72 -6.87
N LEU A 97 -4.31 0.65 -6.27
CA LEU A 97 -4.16 -0.71 -6.77
C LEU A 97 -5.39 -1.16 -7.55
N ASP A 98 -5.18 -2.03 -8.55
CA ASP A 98 -6.25 -2.90 -9.02
C ASP A 98 -6.76 -3.76 -7.87
N LEU A 99 -8.06 -4.03 -7.81
CA LEU A 99 -8.68 -4.74 -6.70
C LEU A 99 -8.21 -6.20 -6.55
N LYS A 100 -7.59 -6.77 -7.57
CA LYS A 100 -7.03 -8.13 -7.56
C LYS A 100 -5.51 -8.15 -7.47
N ALA A 101 -4.86 -7.00 -7.34
CA ALA A 101 -3.39 -6.89 -7.38
C ALA A 101 -2.71 -7.81 -6.37
N CYS A 102 -3.11 -7.77 -5.11
CA CYS A 102 -2.53 -8.61 -4.06
C CYS A 102 -2.76 -10.10 -4.30
N GLU A 103 -3.97 -10.49 -4.71
CA GLU A 103 -4.32 -11.89 -4.96
C GLU A 103 -3.50 -12.47 -6.11
N ILE A 104 -3.44 -11.75 -7.24
CA ILE A 104 -2.71 -12.19 -8.42
C ILE A 104 -1.21 -12.28 -8.12
N ALA A 105 -0.64 -11.25 -7.51
CA ALA A 105 0.78 -11.21 -7.18
C ALA A 105 1.16 -12.30 -6.16
N TYR A 106 0.35 -12.48 -5.12
CA TYR A 106 0.60 -13.52 -4.12
C TYR A 106 0.55 -14.92 -4.72
N ASN A 107 -0.48 -15.22 -5.51
CA ASN A 107 -0.61 -16.53 -6.15
C ASN A 107 0.55 -16.79 -7.13
N ALA A 108 0.94 -15.80 -7.93
CA ALA A 108 2.10 -15.93 -8.81
C ALA A 108 3.40 -16.21 -8.04
N ALA A 109 3.62 -15.52 -6.92
CA ALA A 109 4.78 -15.73 -6.08
C ALA A 109 4.82 -17.15 -5.49
N LYS A 110 3.69 -17.65 -5.02
CA LYS A 110 3.61 -19.00 -4.44
C LYS A 110 3.74 -20.10 -5.49
N ASP A 111 3.09 -19.95 -6.63
CA ASP A 111 3.14 -20.94 -7.73
C ASP A 111 4.54 -21.07 -8.35
N GLY A 112 5.25 -19.96 -8.46
CA GLY A 112 6.60 -19.93 -9.03
C GLY A 112 7.72 -20.01 -8.00
N TYR A 113 7.41 -20.03 -6.70
CA TYR A 113 8.39 -19.93 -5.60
C TYR A 113 9.26 -18.68 -5.71
N TYR A 114 8.66 -17.54 -6.12
CA TYR A 114 9.36 -16.29 -6.30
C TYR A 114 9.43 -15.49 -5.00
N ASP A 115 10.58 -14.85 -4.76
CA ASP A 115 10.77 -13.90 -3.65
C ASP A 115 10.29 -12.50 -4.02
N ILE A 116 10.33 -12.15 -5.30
CA ILE A 116 9.96 -10.83 -5.82
C ILE A 116 9.04 -10.97 -7.03
N ILE A 117 7.92 -10.27 -6.98
CA ILE A 117 7.01 -10.10 -8.11
C ILE A 117 7.00 -8.64 -8.52
N LYS A 118 7.27 -8.38 -9.79
CA LYS A 118 7.12 -7.07 -10.40
C LYS A 118 5.91 -7.07 -11.31
N PHE A 119 5.07 -6.06 -11.21
CA PHE A 119 3.92 -5.86 -12.10
C PHE A 119 3.92 -4.45 -12.69
N ASN A 120 3.17 -4.29 -13.77
CA ASN A 120 3.11 -3.03 -14.50
C ASN A 120 2.24 -2.00 -13.77
N ALA A 121 2.57 -0.72 -13.99
CA ALA A 121 1.75 0.40 -13.59
C ALA A 121 1.19 1.13 -14.83
N TYR A 122 0.08 1.82 -14.62
CA TYR A 122 -0.58 2.63 -15.62
C TYR A 122 -0.65 4.07 -15.14
N ASN A 123 -0.54 5.03 -16.05
CA ASN A 123 -0.97 6.40 -15.76
C ASN A 123 -2.49 6.45 -15.73
N TYR A 124 -3.02 7.14 -14.74
CA TYR A 124 -4.45 7.36 -14.63
C TYR A 124 -4.73 8.86 -14.51
N ASP A 125 -5.41 9.40 -15.52
CA ASP A 125 -5.82 10.81 -15.59
C ASP A 125 -7.31 11.03 -15.26
N GLY A 126 -7.98 9.96 -14.82
CA GLY A 126 -9.42 9.93 -14.57
C GLY A 126 -10.24 9.29 -15.68
N ASN A 127 -9.70 9.15 -16.89
CA ASN A 127 -10.45 8.64 -18.06
C ASN A 127 -9.71 7.54 -18.83
N ILE A 128 -8.39 7.61 -18.92
CA ILE A 128 -7.57 6.70 -19.74
C ILE A 128 -6.39 6.22 -18.90
N ALA A 129 -6.12 4.93 -18.98
CA ALA A 129 -4.93 4.35 -18.39
C ALA A 129 -3.88 4.10 -19.50
N ASP A 130 -2.74 4.74 -19.41
CA ASP A 130 -1.59 4.50 -20.28
C ASP A 130 -0.63 3.52 -19.62
N ILE A 131 -0.18 2.52 -20.37
CA ILE A 131 0.76 1.51 -19.87
C ILE A 131 2.17 2.11 -19.79
N PHE A 132 2.74 2.13 -18.60
CA PHE A 132 4.15 2.43 -18.39
C PHE A 132 5.01 1.18 -18.41
N GLY A 133 5.84 1.12 -19.42
CA GLY A 133 6.84 0.07 -19.55
C GLY A 133 6.33 -1.17 -20.27
N THR A 134 7.14 -1.64 -21.16
CA THR A 134 7.01 -2.99 -21.72
C THR A 134 7.32 -3.99 -20.62
N ALA A 135 6.52 -5.04 -20.51
CA ALA A 135 6.94 -6.20 -19.78
C ALA A 135 8.34 -6.59 -20.26
N LEU A 136 9.28 -6.66 -19.34
CA LEU A 136 10.54 -7.31 -19.64
C LEU A 136 10.21 -8.80 -19.62
N ASP A 137 10.24 -9.42 -20.77
CA ASP A 137 10.16 -10.87 -20.94
C ASP A 137 11.31 -11.56 -20.18
#